data_98d9720d201003bbaf333a42de042c6c
#
_entry.id   98d9720d201003bbaf333a42de042c6c
#
_cell.length_a   1.000
_cell.length_b   1.000
_cell.length_c   1.000
_cell.angle_alpha   90.00
_cell.angle_beta   90.00
_cell.angle_gamma   90.00
#
_symmetry.space_group_name_H-M   'P 1'
#
loop_
_entity.id
_entity.type
_entity.pdbx_description
1 polymer ?
#
loop_
_entity_poly.entity_id
_entity_poly.type
_entity_poly.pdbx_seq_one_letter_code
_entity_poly.pdbx_strand_id
1 'polypeptide(L)'
;MITIFKKFQIILISLVICIFTINWRIPVKHPDDDKDFSNNNITGDYTIPPDFPEWSHHAVFYQIYPQTFYDSDGDGIGDLKGIIQKLDYVKSLGVDAVWINPFFVSPFCDAGYDVADYYKVAPRYGTNEDAKKLFNEAHKRGLRILFDFVASYTSMEHPWFKASSEQKENKYSNWYIWTDNVWYNPPKEYRDAFIKGYGARNGQYMRNFYYCQPALNYGFALPDSNEKWELPVNHPDVLAMREEMKNVMRYWMNMGADGFRADMAGALVKDANIQGNEQFFNTHVDATKQFWQEIREIFKKDYPEGFMAAEWSWPKSALDGCFHVDFFHWFDGYNDLFQKESWRILNGYSEGHSYFDKEGKGNITHFLQRYMEQYLPTKGKGYISLPLGNHDNARLGNHRSDDDLEIIYAFGLTMPGVPFIYYGNEIGMRQLPADWPQVEGAYRPRNGARTPMQWTNGKDLGFSTAPAEKLYLPVDTAKDAPNVESEENNYNSLLNRTRRLIQLKHTEPALAAYAEFVPLYAKENTYPFIYARAKDKDVVLVILNPSGKKCSADFNLNVDYKKLKLLAGKELNVTKNENKIYVIVPGQSYAIYKLL
;
A
#
# COMPACT_ATOMS: atom_id res chain seq x y z
N MET A 1 -34.02 40.10 -8.82
CA MET A 1 -33.31 40.17 -7.53
C MET A 1 -33.12 38.78 -6.85
N ILE A 2 -34.07 37.86 -6.94
CA ILE A 2 -34.00 36.53 -6.32
C ILE A 2 -32.96 35.60 -6.99
N THR A 3 -32.72 35.75 -8.28
CA THR A 3 -31.78 34.87 -9.04
C THR A 3 -30.31 35.19 -8.82
N ILE A 4 -29.99 36.42 -8.38
CA ILE A 4 -28.61 36.86 -8.08
C ILE A 4 -28.21 36.39 -6.68
N PHE A 5 -29.16 36.30 -5.74
CA PHE A 5 -28.89 35.82 -4.38
C PHE A 5 -28.59 34.31 -4.34
N LYS A 6 -29.22 33.49 -5.20
CA LYS A 6 -28.92 32.04 -5.28
C LYS A 6 -27.52 31.74 -5.86
N LYS A 7 -27.03 32.53 -6.81
CA LYS A 7 -25.67 32.37 -7.35
C LYS A 7 -24.59 32.77 -6.33
N PHE A 8 -24.86 33.79 -5.50
CA PHE A 8 -23.92 34.20 -4.43
C PHE A 8 -23.87 33.18 -3.29
N GLN A 9 -24.97 32.53 -2.92
CA GLN A 9 -24.96 31.45 -1.92
C GLN A 9 -24.22 30.19 -2.40
N ILE A 10 -24.34 29.84 -3.67
CA ILE A 10 -23.62 28.68 -4.25
C ILE A 10 -22.11 28.97 -4.32
N ILE A 11 -21.71 30.19 -4.64
CA ILE A 11 -20.28 30.57 -4.64
C ILE A 11 -19.71 30.66 -3.21
N LEU A 12 -20.49 31.13 -2.23
CA LEU A 12 -20.07 31.15 -0.82
C LEU A 12 -19.97 29.75 -0.21
N ILE A 13 -20.88 28.85 -0.55
CA ILE A 13 -20.84 27.43 -0.10
C ILE A 13 -19.67 26.71 -0.77
N SER A 14 -19.36 26.98 -2.03
CA SER A 14 -18.17 26.42 -2.70
C SER A 14 -16.86 26.95 -2.13
N LEU A 15 -16.80 28.21 -1.70
CA LEU A 15 -15.61 28.78 -1.03
C LEU A 15 -15.46 28.29 0.42
N VAL A 16 -16.54 28.06 1.15
CA VAL A 16 -16.50 27.52 2.52
C VAL A 16 -16.13 26.05 2.53
N ILE A 17 -16.56 25.27 1.53
CA ILE A 17 -16.14 23.86 1.38
C ILE A 17 -14.65 23.77 0.97
N CYS A 18 -14.12 24.73 0.20
CA CYS A 18 -12.67 24.80 -0.09
C CYS A 18 -11.81 25.23 1.11
N ILE A 19 -12.35 25.96 2.08
CA ILE A 19 -11.57 26.44 3.23
C ILE A 19 -11.46 25.39 4.35
N PHE A 20 -12.38 24.42 4.44
CA PHE A 20 -12.34 23.34 5.44
C PHE A 20 -11.54 22.11 5.06
N THR A 21 -11.03 22.03 3.81
CA THR A 21 -10.14 20.94 3.36
C THR A 21 -8.66 21.36 3.27
N ILE A 22 -8.31 22.61 3.63
CA ILE A 22 -6.95 23.14 3.48
C ILE A 22 -6.32 23.39 4.87
N ASN A 23 -6.03 22.32 5.58
CA ASN A 23 -4.94 22.29 6.56
C ASN A 23 -3.93 21.19 6.23
N TRP A 24 -3.72 20.94 4.93
CA TRP A 24 -2.55 20.22 4.45
C TRP A 24 -1.49 21.27 4.17
N ARG A 25 -0.36 21.15 4.86
CA ARG A 25 0.75 22.08 4.76
C ARG A 25 1.10 22.31 3.29
N ILE A 26 1.18 23.59 2.89
CA ILE A 26 1.87 23.97 1.65
C ILE A 26 3.27 23.35 1.76
N PRO A 27 3.71 22.54 0.81
CA PRO A 27 5.06 22.01 0.83
C PRO A 27 6.02 23.18 0.85
N VAL A 28 6.75 23.33 1.93
CA VAL A 28 7.89 24.26 1.93
C VAL A 28 8.94 23.58 1.06
N LYS A 29 9.28 24.16 -0.07
CA LYS A 29 10.44 23.73 -0.86
C LYS A 29 11.64 23.78 0.09
N HIS A 30 12.15 22.58 0.46
CA HIS A 30 13.33 22.53 1.29
C HIS A 30 14.54 23.01 0.48
N PRO A 31 15.49 23.74 1.08
CA PRO A 31 16.71 24.20 0.39
C PRO A 31 17.55 23.06 -0.22
N ASP A 32 17.25 21.83 0.14
CA ASP A 32 17.94 20.60 -0.27
C ASP A 32 17.26 19.85 -1.44
N ASP A 33 16.17 20.38 -2.01
CA ASP A 33 15.39 19.72 -3.06
C ASP A 33 16.14 19.60 -4.41
N ASP A 34 17.29 20.25 -4.57
CA ASP A 34 18.09 20.31 -5.81
C ASP A 34 19.33 19.41 -5.75
N LYS A 35 19.34 18.34 -4.97
CA LYS A 35 20.52 17.47 -4.80
C LYS A 35 20.74 16.54 -5.98
N ASP A 36 22.01 16.40 -6.36
CA ASP A 36 22.51 15.29 -7.17
C ASP A 36 22.72 14.07 -6.25
N PHE A 37 21.90 13.04 -6.42
CA PHE A 37 22.01 11.77 -5.66
C PHE A 37 22.99 10.78 -6.27
N SER A 38 23.70 11.16 -7.32
CA SER A 38 24.66 10.28 -7.96
C SER A 38 25.80 9.92 -7.01
N ASN A 39 26.00 8.62 -6.81
CA ASN A 39 27.04 8.04 -5.96
C ASN A 39 27.75 6.94 -6.76
N ASN A 40 29.08 6.79 -6.57
CA ASN A 40 29.86 5.84 -7.35
C ASN A 40 30.43 4.70 -6.50
N ASN A 41 30.17 4.70 -5.20
CA ASN A 41 30.73 3.73 -4.28
C ASN A 41 29.82 2.51 -4.14
N ILE A 42 30.06 1.51 -4.97
CA ILE A 42 29.42 0.19 -4.89
C ILE A 42 30.33 -0.70 -4.06
N THR A 43 29.84 -1.14 -2.92
CA THR A 43 30.59 -1.99 -1.97
C THR A 43 30.18 -3.46 -2.05
N GLY A 44 28.95 -3.72 -2.45
CA GLY A 44 28.33 -5.03 -2.36
C GLY A 44 27.93 -5.41 -0.92
N ASP A 45 28.07 -4.49 0.03
CA ASP A 45 27.75 -4.72 1.43
C ASP A 45 26.25 -4.70 1.67
N TYR A 46 25.80 -5.64 2.47
CA TYR A 46 24.40 -5.75 2.85
C TYR A 46 24.24 -6.22 4.29
N THR A 47 23.05 -5.99 4.83
CA THR A 47 22.67 -6.51 6.15
C THR A 47 21.31 -7.18 6.01
N ILE A 48 21.26 -8.47 6.33
CA ILE A 48 20.01 -9.22 6.39
C ILE A 48 19.32 -8.87 7.70
N PRO A 49 18.03 -8.41 7.68
CA PRO A 49 17.30 -8.18 8.92
C PRO A 49 17.21 -9.47 9.74
N PRO A 50 17.48 -9.43 11.06
CA PRO A 50 17.41 -10.61 11.91
C PRO A 50 15.96 -11.10 12.07
N ASP A 51 15.78 -12.38 12.29
CA ASP A 51 14.49 -13.02 12.57
C ASP A 51 13.43 -12.81 11.46
N PHE A 52 13.88 -12.71 10.21
CA PHE A 52 12.98 -12.66 9.03
C PHE A 52 12.90 -14.04 8.41
N PRO A 53 11.70 -14.47 7.97
CA PRO A 53 11.57 -15.73 7.24
C PRO A 53 12.36 -15.67 5.94
N GLU A 54 13.15 -16.72 5.67
CA GLU A 54 14.08 -16.78 4.52
C GLU A 54 13.35 -16.53 3.18
N TRP A 55 12.14 -17.04 3.04
CA TRP A 55 11.35 -16.87 1.83
C TRP A 55 11.07 -15.39 1.49
N SER A 56 11.08 -14.50 2.49
CA SER A 56 10.75 -13.08 2.29
C SER A 56 11.85 -12.28 1.58
N HIS A 57 13.07 -12.79 1.53
CA HIS A 57 14.22 -12.05 1.02
C HIS A 57 14.21 -11.81 -0.50
N HIS A 58 13.46 -12.60 -1.23
CA HIS A 58 13.25 -12.44 -2.69
C HIS A 58 11.76 -12.34 -3.05
N ALA A 59 10.88 -12.28 -2.05
CA ALA A 59 9.45 -12.37 -2.25
C ALA A 59 8.86 -11.25 -3.10
N VAL A 60 7.86 -11.63 -3.88
CA VAL A 60 6.93 -10.74 -4.57
C VAL A 60 5.53 -11.05 -4.07
N PHE A 61 4.82 -10.01 -3.68
CA PHE A 61 3.46 -10.12 -3.15
C PHE A 61 2.43 -9.72 -4.21
N TYR A 62 1.25 -10.33 -4.14
CA TYR A 62 0.11 -10.00 -4.98
C TYR A 62 -1.07 -9.59 -4.11
N GLN A 63 -1.66 -8.43 -4.36
CA GLN A 63 -2.82 -7.94 -3.60
C GLN A 63 -4.11 -8.28 -4.32
N ILE A 64 -5.05 -8.90 -3.61
CA ILE A 64 -6.39 -9.22 -4.08
C ILE A 64 -7.44 -8.42 -3.31
N TYR A 65 -8.31 -7.71 -4.05
CA TYR A 65 -9.52 -7.10 -3.54
C TYR A 65 -10.68 -8.09 -3.78
N PRO A 66 -11.16 -8.80 -2.73
CA PRO A 66 -12.02 -9.97 -2.92
C PRO A 66 -13.31 -9.65 -3.67
N GLN A 67 -13.94 -8.50 -3.40
CA GLN A 67 -15.23 -8.10 -3.98
C GLN A 67 -15.25 -8.07 -5.51
N THR A 68 -14.08 -7.91 -6.15
CA THR A 68 -13.97 -7.71 -7.61
C THR A 68 -12.91 -8.58 -8.26
N PHE A 69 -12.43 -9.63 -7.59
CA PHE A 69 -11.44 -10.53 -8.17
C PHE A 69 -12.07 -11.62 -9.04
N TYR A 70 -12.98 -12.42 -8.50
CA TYR A 70 -13.73 -13.42 -9.25
C TYR A 70 -14.99 -13.84 -8.48
N ASP A 71 -16.14 -13.76 -9.14
CA ASP A 71 -17.44 -14.18 -8.63
C ASP A 71 -17.70 -15.63 -9.02
N SER A 72 -17.75 -16.52 -8.02
CA SER A 72 -17.88 -17.96 -8.24
C SER A 72 -19.31 -18.45 -8.28
N ASP A 73 -20.28 -17.71 -7.73
CA ASP A 73 -21.68 -18.13 -7.58
C ASP A 73 -22.68 -17.29 -8.40
N GLY A 74 -22.21 -16.20 -9.02
CA GLY A 74 -23.01 -15.41 -9.96
C GLY A 74 -23.92 -14.39 -9.28
N ASP A 75 -23.56 -13.91 -8.08
CA ASP A 75 -24.31 -12.88 -7.38
C ASP A 75 -23.88 -11.44 -7.75
N GLY A 76 -22.74 -11.28 -8.42
CA GLY A 76 -22.17 -10.00 -8.86
C GLY A 76 -21.03 -9.51 -7.96
N ILE A 77 -20.67 -10.25 -6.93
CA ILE A 77 -19.62 -9.94 -5.96
C ILE A 77 -18.58 -11.07 -5.95
N GLY A 78 -17.31 -10.75 -6.00
CA GLY A 78 -16.25 -11.75 -5.87
C GLY A 78 -16.19 -12.35 -4.47
N ASP A 79 -15.71 -13.58 -4.37
CA ASP A 79 -15.75 -14.38 -3.15
C ASP A 79 -14.49 -15.24 -2.95
N LEU A 80 -14.35 -15.87 -1.77
CA LEU A 80 -13.18 -16.71 -1.42
C LEU A 80 -13.07 -17.96 -2.29
N LYS A 81 -14.19 -18.55 -2.74
CA LYS A 81 -14.19 -19.69 -3.66
C LYS A 81 -13.70 -19.27 -5.03
N GLY A 82 -14.06 -18.06 -5.45
CA GLY A 82 -13.55 -17.44 -6.66
C GLY A 82 -12.04 -17.22 -6.61
N ILE A 83 -11.52 -16.76 -5.48
CA ILE A 83 -10.07 -16.65 -5.29
C ILE A 83 -9.42 -18.04 -5.40
N ILE A 84 -9.98 -19.06 -4.74
CA ILE A 84 -9.46 -20.45 -4.83
C ILE A 84 -9.41 -20.94 -6.29
N GLN A 85 -10.43 -20.67 -7.09
CA GLN A 85 -10.47 -21.07 -8.52
C GLN A 85 -9.38 -20.40 -9.36
N LYS A 86 -8.86 -19.24 -8.92
CA LYS A 86 -7.85 -18.46 -9.64
C LYS A 86 -6.43 -18.59 -9.07
N LEU A 87 -6.22 -19.40 -8.04
CA LEU A 87 -4.89 -19.56 -7.42
C LEU A 87 -3.82 -20.09 -8.39
N ASP A 88 -4.19 -20.92 -9.37
CA ASP A 88 -3.25 -21.41 -10.38
C ASP A 88 -2.74 -20.25 -11.26
N TYR A 89 -3.61 -19.33 -11.64
CA TYR A 89 -3.22 -18.10 -12.32
C TYR A 89 -2.28 -17.26 -11.44
N VAL A 90 -2.67 -17.01 -10.19
CA VAL A 90 -1.83 -16.25 -9.25
C VAL A 90 -0.45 -16.87 -9.10
N LYS A 91 -0.38 -18.20 -8.95
CA LYS A 91 0.91 -18.92 -8.89
C LYS A 91 1.70 -18.77 -10.18
N SER A 92 1.04 -18.78 -11.33
CA SER A 92 1.68 -18.65 -12.63
C SER A 92 2.36 -17.29 -12.86
N LEU A 93 1.98 -16.26 -12.09
CA LEU A 93 2.67 -14.95 -12.09
C LEU A 93 4.09 -15.05 -11.53
N GLY A 94 4.36 -16.07 -10.71
CA GLY A 94 5.63 -16.24 -10.02
C GLY A 94 5.66 -15.60 -8.64
N VAL A 95 4.54 -15.10 -8.11
CA VAL A 95 4.47 -14.48 -6.79
C VAL A 95 4.56 -15.52 -5.66
N ASP A 96 4.97 -15.09 -4.47
CA ASP A 96 5.22 -15.95 -3.30
C ASP A 96 4.11 -15.85 -2.27
N ALA A 97 3.48 -14.70 -2.16
CA ALA A 97 2.46 -14.43 -1.17
C ALA A 97 1.32 -13.56 -1.72
N VAL A 98 0.14 -13.73 -1.15
CA VAL A 98 -1.06 -12.98 -1.50
C VAL A 98 -1.53 -12.21 -0.26
N TRP A 99 -1.71 -10.92 -0.39
CA TRP A 99 -2.44 -10.10 0.57
C TRP A 99 -3.89 -9.96 0.11
N ILE A 100 -4.84 -10.34 0.97
CA ILE A 100 -6.28 -10.24 0.72
C ILE A 100 -6.84 -9.10 1.57
N ASN A 101 -7.50 -8.12 0.92
CA ASN A 101 -8.23 -7.05 1.61
C ASN A 101 -9.33 -7.63 2.53
N PRO A 102 -9.88 -6.85 3.48
CA PRO A 102 -10.74 -7.38 4.53
C PRO A 102 -11.90 -8.21 4.00
N PHE A 103 -12.06 -9.41 4.56
CA PHE A 103 -13.15 -10.35 4.25
C PHE A 103 -14.01 -10.69 5.46
N PHE A 104 -13.84 -9.97 6.57
CA PHE A 104 -14.59 -10.14 7.82
C PHE A 104 -16.02 -9.62 7.70
N VAL A 105 -16.88 -10.04 8.64
CA VAL A 105 -18.25 -9.50 8.75
C VAL A 105 -18.18 -7.99 8.92
N SER A 106 -18.88 -7.28 8.06
CA SER A 106 -18.92 -5.83 7.98
C SER A 106 -20.27 -5.37 7.44
N PRO A 107 -20.80 -4.21 7.83
CA PRO A 107 -21.90 -3.55 7.12
C PRO A 107 -21.44 -2.85 5.84
N PHE A 108 -20.13 -2.88 5.53
CA PHE A 108 -19.52 -2.32 4.33
C PHE A 108 -19.69 -0.80 4.17
N CYS A 109 -19.69 -0.06 5.26
CA CYS A 109 -19.61 1.40 5.24
C CYS A 109 -18.29 1.88 4.61
N ASP A 110 -17.21 1.10 4.77
CA ASP A 110 -15.90 1.31 4.14
C ASP A 110 -15.36 -0.01 3.56
N ALA A 111 -16.14 -0.61 2.66
CA ALA A 111 -15.73 -1.74 1.82
C ALA A 111 -15.12 -2.94 2.59
N GLY A 112 -15.51 -3.15 3.84
CA GLY A 112 -15.04 -4.24 4.70
C GLY A 112 -14.04 -3.81 5.77
N TYR A 113 -13.49 -2.60 5.70
CA TYR A 113 -12.61 -2.08 6.75
C TYR A 113 -13.35 -1.75 8.05
N ASP A 114 -14.64 -1.46 8.01
CA ASP A 114 -15.51 -1.29 9.19
C ASP A 114 -15.98 -2.67 9.71
N VAL A 115 -15.08 -3.36 10.42
CA VAL A 115 -15.29 -4.74 10.88
C VAL A 115 -16.32 -4.82 11.99
N ALA A 116 -17.34 -5.68 11.82
CA ALA A 116 -18.40 -5.95 12.82
C ALA A 116 -18.21 -7.29 13.56
N ASP A 117 -17.44 -8.23 13.03
CA ASP A 117 -17.04 -9.46 13.71
C ASP A 117 -15.71 -9.94 13.12
N TYR A 118 -14.66 -9.89 13.93
CA TYR A 118 -13.31 -10.29 13.51
C TYR A 118 -13.12 -11.80 13.35
N TYR A 119 -14.02 -12.60 13.95
CA TYR A 119 -13.89 -14.05 13.98
C TYR A 119 -14.67 -14.77 12.89
N LYS A 120 -15.36 -14.00 12.02
CA LYS A 120 -16.20 -14.55 10.96
C LYS A 120 -15.95 -13.90 9.61
N VAL A 121 -15.94 -14.74 8.59
CA VAL A 121 -15.99 -14.32 7.19
C VAL A 121 -17.38 -13.72 6.90
N ALA A 122 -17.40 -12.60 6.16
CA ALA A 122 -18.67 -12.02 5.71
C ALA A 122 -19.43 -12.99 4.81
N PRO A 123 -20.76 -13.17 4.98
CA PRO A 123 -21.55 -14.12 4.22
C PRO A 123 -21.42 -13.98 2.69
N ARG A 124 -21.24 -12.76 2.19
CA ARG A 124 -21.02 -12.49 0.75
C ARG A 124 -19.73 -13.09 0.21
N TYR A 125 -18.73 -13.34 1.05
CA TYR A 125 -17.46 -13.93 0.65
C TYR A 125 -17.38 -15.43 0.93
N GLY A 126 -18.33 -15.98 1.71
CA GLY A 126 -18.33 -17.37 2.09
C GLY A 126 -18.33 -17.59 3.60
N THR A 127 -17.58 -18.58 4.06
CA THR A 127 -17.53 -19.03 5.44
C THR A 127 -16.10 -19.13 5.98
N ASN A 128 -15.93 -19.33 7.27
CA ASN A 128 -14.62 -19.60 7.87
C ASN A 128 -13.98 -20.88 7.29
N GLU A 129 -14.79 -21.89 6.93
CA GLU A 129 -14.29 -23.09 6.27
C GLU A 129 -13.77 -22.80 4.85
N ASP A 130 -14.40 -21.85 4.14
CA ASP A 130 -13.90 -21.41 2.84
C ASP A 130 -12.56 -20.66 2.99
N ALA A 131 -12.40 -19.84 4.04
CA ALA A 131 -11.12 -19.19 4.34
C ALA A 131 -10.04 -20.21 4.67
N LYS A 132 -10.32 -21.20 5.53
CA LYS A 132 -9.41 -22.31 5.83
C LYS A 132 -9.04 -23.11 4.58
N LYS A 133 -10.01 -23.35 3.71
CA LYS A 133 -9.78 -24.02 2.42
C LYS A 133 -8.88 -23.18 1.52
N LEU A 134 -9.09 -21.86 1.47
CA LEU A 134 -8.24 -20.95 0.70
C LEU A 134 -6.79 -21.02 1.16
N PHE A 135 -6.52 -20.96 2.48
CA PHE A 135 -5.16 -21.07 3.01
C PHE A 135 -4.52 -22.40 2.62
N ASN A 136 -5.24 -23.50 2.80
CA ASN A 136 -4.74 -24.83 2.43
C ASN A 136 -4.46 -24.98 0.92
N GLU A 137 -5.34 -24.44 0.06
CA GLU A 137 -5.17 -24.51 -1.40
C GLU A 137 -4.02 -23.61 -1.88
N ALA A 138 -3.80 -22.47 -1.22
CA ALA A 138 -2.64 -21.63 -1.46
C ALA A 138 -1.34 -22.34 -1.08
N HIS A 139 -1.28 -22.95 0.11
CA HIS A 139 -0.11 -23.69 0.59
C HIS A 139 0.25 -24.87 -0.34
N LYS A 140 -0.71 -25.62 -0.85
CA LYS A 140 -0.47 -26.70 -1.84
C LYS A 140 0.25 -26.19 -3.10
N ARG A 141 0.10 -24.91 -3.43
CA ARG A 141 0.75 -24.25 -4.56
C ARG A 141 2.04 -23.53 -4.19
N GLY A 142 2.43 -23.59 -2.90
CA GLY A 142 3.57 -22.83 -2.39
C GLY A 142 3.32 -21.32 -2.37
N LEU A 143 2.07 -20.90 -2.17
CA LEU A 143 1.67 -19.53 -1.92
C LEU A 143 1.39 -19.32 -0.44
N ARG A 144 1.73 -18.16 0.08
CA ARG A 144 1.39 -17.72 1.43
C ARG A 144 0.23 -16.71 1.40
N ILE A 145 -0.56 -16.65 2.47
CA ILE A 145 -1.70 -15.74 2.56
C ILE A 145 -1.55 -14.80 3.75
N LEU A 146 -1.58 -13.51 3.47
CA LEU A 146 -1.71 -12.45 4.47
C LEU A 146 -3.15 -11.93 4.46
N PHE A 147 -3.78 -11.87 5.63
CA PHE A 147 -5.06 -11.18 5.78
C PHE A 147 -4.87 -9.70 6.13
N ASP A 148 -5.90 -8.89 5.95
CA ASP A 148 -5.89 -7.49 6.35
C ASP A 148 -6.32 -7.37 7.81
N PHE A 149 -5.42 -6.89 8.68
CA PHE A 149 -5.66 -6.77 10.11
C PHE A 149 -6.01 -5.33 10.47
N VAL A 150 -7.31 -5.06 10.62
CA VAL A 150 -7.84 -3.75 11.01
C VAL A 150 -7.77 -3.61 12.53
N ALA A 151 -6.62 -3.18 13.05
CA ALA A 151 -6.36 -3.18 14.48
C ALA A 151 -6.82 -1.90 15.21
N SER A 152 -7.01 -0.79 14.50
CA SER A 152 -7.16 0.53 15.11
C SER A 152 -8.60 0.99 15.37
N TYR A 153 -9.60 0.31 14.81
CA TYR A 153 -11.03 0.64 14.94
C TYR A 153 -11.92 -0.56 14.58
N THR A 154 -13.21 -0.41 14.85
CA THR A 154 -14.24 -1.38 14.42
C THR A 154 -15.35 -0.66 13.66
N SER A 155 -16.35 -1.42 13.19
CA SER A 155 -17.64 -0.83 12.81
C SER A 155 -18.43 -0.35 14.03
N MET A 156 -19.31 0.62 13.81
CA MET A 156 -20.37 0.97 14.78
C MET A 156 -21.32 -0.23 15.03
N GLU A 157 -21.41 -1.17 14.10
CA GLU A 157 -22.23 -2.38 14.23
C GLU A 157 -21.55 -3.48 15.06
N HIS A 158 -20.26 -3.31 15.43
CA HIS A 158 -19.55 -4.28 16.24
C HIS A 158 -20.21 -4.45 17.62
N PRO A 159 -20.43 -5.68 18.14
CA PRO A 159 -21.04 -5.90 19.45
C PRO A 159 -20.32 -5.17 20.59
N TRP A 160 -18.99 -5.04 20.54
CA TRP A 160 -18.21 -4.29 21.54
C TRP A 160 -18.59 -2.81 21.55
N PHE A 161 -18.71 -2.19 20.35
CA PHE A 161 -19.08 -0.79 20.26
C PHE A 161 -20.53 -0.56 20.71
N LYS A 162 -21.46 -1.40 20.28
CA LYS A 162 -22.87 -1.34 20.73
C LYS A 162 -22.96 -1.40 22.25
N ALA A 163 -22.27 -2.35 22.87
CA ALA A 163 -22.24 -2.46 24.33
C ALA A 163 -21.57 -1.24 24.99
N SER A 164 -20.47 -0.71 24.40
CA SER A 164 -19.81 0.49 24.94
C SER A 164 -20.66 1.75 24.87
N SER A 165 -21.64 1.79 23.95
CA SER A 165 -22.58 2.91 23.78
C SER A 165 -23.79 2.87 24.71
N GLU A 166 -23.91 1.86 25.55
CA GLU A 166 -24.96 1.76 26.57
C GLU A 166 -24.69 2.71 27.74
N GLN A 167 -25.77 3.17 28.41
CA GLN A 167 -25.66 4.03 29.58
C GLN A 167 -25.04 3.29 30.79
N LYS A 168 -25.32 1.99 30.93
CA LYS A 168 -24.81 1.16 32.01
C LYS A 168 -23.40 0.69 31.69
N GLU A 169 -22.48 0.92 32.62
CA GLU A 169 -21.12 0.40 32.52
C GLU A 169 -21.07 -1.12 32.33
N ASN A 170 -20.21 -1.56 31.44
CA ASN A 170 -19.93 -2.96 31.14
C ASN A 170 -18.47 -3.12 30.74
N LYS A 171 -18.02 -4.35 30.51
CA LYS A 171 -16.61 -4.65 30.18
C LYS A 171 -16.08 -3.95 28.91
N TYR A 172 -16.97 -3.47 28.04
CA TYR A 172 -16.59 -2.81 26.79
C TYR A 172 -16.64 -1.28 26.87
N SER A 173 -17.13 -0.71 27.99
CA SER A 173 -17.32 0.73 28.13
C SER A 173 -16.07 1.56 27.81
N ASN A 174 -14.89 1.03 28.15
CA ASN A 174 -13.59 1.67 27.96
C ASN A 174 -12.76 1.07 26.81
N TRP A 175 -13.31 0.15 26.03
CA TRP A 175 -12.65 -0.40 24.84
C TRP A 175 -12.64 0.58 23.67
N TYR A 176 -13.46 1.64 23.78
CA TYR A 176 -13.48 2.77 22.84
C TYR A 176 -13.26 4.07 23.60
N ILE A 177 -12.84 5.09 22.88
CA ILE A 177 -12.57 6.40 23.47
C ILE A 177 -13.85 7.23 23.46
N TRP A 178 -14.36 7.54 24.66
CA TRP A 178 -15.58 8.33 24.87
C TRP A 178 -15.30 9.50 25.78
N THR A 179 -15.79 10.70 25.43
CA THR A 179 -15.84 11.84 26.37
C THR A 179 -16.94 11.64 27.42
N ASP A 180 -16.87 12.39 28.52
CA ASP A 180 -17.80 12.26 29.65
C ASP A 180 -19.23 12.71 29.34
N ASN A 181 -19.42 13.63 28.36
CA ASN A 181 -20.75 14.11 27.97
C ASN A 181 -20.77 14.72 26.57
N VAL A 182 -21.98 14.84 25.97
CA VAL A 182 -22.18 15.35 24.61
C VAL A 182 -21.92 16.86 24.48
N TRP A 183 -21.90 17.61 25.58
CA TRP A 183 -21.66 19.07 25.61
C TRP A 183 -20.19 19.42 25.79
N TYR A 184 -19.37 18.44 26.12
CA TYR A 184 -17.93 18.63 26.26
C TYR A 184 -17.30 19.14 24.95
N ASN A 185 -16.37 20.08 25.06
CA ASN A 185 -15.57 20.54 23.94
C ASN A 185 -14.18 19.89 24.04
N PRO A 186 -13.89 18.88 23.24
CA PRO A 186 -12.58 18.27 23.25
C PRO A 186 -11.47 19.28 22.93
N PRO A 187 -10.23 19.05 23.38
CA PRO A 187 -9.08 19.82 22.98
C PRO A 187 -9.04 20.01 21.47
N LYS A 188 -8.50 21.15 21.00
CA LYS A 188 -8.52 21.54 19.59
C LYS A 188 -7.96 20.43 18.68
N GLU A 189 -6.96 19.74 19.17
CA GLU A 189 -6.21 18.65 18.51
C GLU A 189 -7.11 17.45 18.18
N TYR A 190 -8.13 17.19 19.00
CA TYR A 190 -9.08 16.09 18.83
C TYR A 190 -10.46 16.50 18.31
N ARG A 191 -10.75 17.81 18.20
CA ARG A 191 -12.11 18.32 18.00
C ARG A 191 -12.83 17.65 16.82
N ASP A 192 -12.14 17.45 15.72
CA ASP A 192 -12.69 16.88 14.50
C ASP A 192 -12.74 15.35 14.53
N ALA A 193 -12.17 14.72 15.55
CA ALA A 193 -12.17 13.28 15.71
C ALA A 193 -13.39 12.76 16.50
N PHE A 194 -14.12 13.62 17.22
CA PHE A 194 -15.24 13.21 18.05
C PHE A 194 -16.61 13.37 17.38
N ILE A 195 -17.41 12.31 17.45
CA ILE A 195 -18.79 12.25 16.96
C ILE A 195 -19.74 12.33 18.15
N LYS A 196 -20.74 13.23 18.07
CA LYS A 196 -21.70 13.54 19.14
C LYS A 196 -22.99 12.77 19.00
N GLY A 197 -23.59 12.38 20.14
CA GLY A 197 -24.99 11.98 20.22
C GLY A 197 -25.31 10.59 19.67
N TYR A 198 -24.39 9.65 19.75
CA TYR A 198 -24.64 8.26 19.37
C TYR A 198 -25.00 7.39 20.59
N GLY A 199 -26.12 6.68 20.51
CA GLY A 199 -26.53 5.71 21.52
C GLY A 199 -27.11 6.33 22.81
N ALA A 200 -27.28 5.50 23.85
CA ALA A 200 -27.81 5.90 25.16
C ALA A 200 -26.74 6.51 26.08
N ARG A 201 -25.47 6.31 25.80
CA ARG A 201 -24.32 6.88 26.53
C ARG A 201 -24.27 8.40 26.29
N ASN A 202 -24.26 9.16 27.39
CA ASN A 202 -24.10 10.61 27.32
C ASN A 202 -22.64 11.00 27.06
N GLY A 203 -22.17 10.81 25.83
CA GLY A 203 -20.77 11.05 25.45
C GLY A 203 -20.59 11.30 23.97
N GLN A 204 -19.35 11.51 23.58
CA GLN A 204 -18.92 11.59 22.18
C GLN A 204 -17.88 10.49 21.98
N TYR A 205 -18.00 9.68 20.93
CA TYR A 205 -16.96 8.69 20.63
C TYR A 205 -15.93 9.25 19.66
N MET A 206 -14.70 8.82 19.81
CA MET A 206 -13.64 9.14 18.87
C MET A 206 -13.74 8.21 17.65
N ARG A 207 -13.76 8.80 16.44
CA ARG A 207 -13.57 8.06 15.19
C ARG A 207 -12.08 7.96 14.84
N ASN A 208 -11.69 6.93 14.11
CA ASN A 208 -10.34 6.87 13.60
C ASN A 208 -10.25 7.37 12.15
N PHE A 209 -11.12 6.92 11.28
CA PHE A 209 -11.15 7.37 9.88
C PHE A 209 -12.54 7.92 9.50
N TYR A 210 -13.50 7.07 9.11
CA TYR A 210 -14.87 7.53 8.88
C TYR A 210 -15.69 7.59 10.17
N TYR A 211 -16.84 8.28 10.10
CA TYR A 211 -17.77 8.36 11.24
C TYR A 211 -18.24 6.98 11.73
N CYS A 212 -18.31 5.99 10.81
CA CYS A 212 -18.74 4.63 11.11
C CYS A 212 -17.60 3.74 11.68
N GLN A 213 -16.43 4.30 11.95
CA GLN A 213 -15.23 3.58 12.40
C GLN A 213 -14.74 4.11 13.76
N PRO A 214 -15.43 3.77 14.86
CA PRO A 214 -15.03 4.16 16.20
C PRO A 214 -13.66 3.59 16.57
N ALA A 215 -12.79 4.46 17.10
CA ALA A 215 -11.43 4.12 17.48
C ALA A 215 -11.41 3.17 18.70
N LEU A 216 -10.69 2.06 18.58
CA LEU A 216 -10.35 1.21 19.71
C LEU A 216 -9.39 1.95 20.65
N ASN A 217 -9.57 1.76 21.96
CA ASN A 217 -8.80 2.47 22.97
C ASN A 217 -7.50 1.76 23.31
N TYR A 218 -6.44 2.11 22.60
CA TYR A 218 -5.07 1.66 22.90
C TYR A 218 -4.42 2.45 24.05
N GLY A 219 -5.16 3.40 24.64
CA GLY A 219 -4.70 4.29 25.71
C GLY A 219 -4.02 5.54 25.19
N PHE A 220 -3.69 6.39 26.14
CA PHE A 220 -2.95 7.62 25.95
C PHE A 220 -1.56 7.47 26.55
N ALA A 221 -0.53 7.87 25.78
CA ALA A 221 0.85 7.80 26.24
C ALA A 221 1.14 8.82 27.33
N LEU A 222 0.59 10.02 27.19
CA LEU A 222 0.70 11.14 28.12
C LEU A 222 -0.71 11.69 28.43
N PRO A 223 -1.51 10.97 29.25
CA PRO A 223 -2.88 11.39 29.54
C PRO A 223 -2.89 12.68 30.36
N ASP A 224 -3.82 13.60 30.06
CA ASP A 224 -4.10 14.74 30.91
C ASP A 224 -4.91 14.25 32.14
N SER A 225 -4.40 14.48 33.32
CA SER A 225 -5.05 14.10 34.58
C SER A 225 -6.41 14.78 34.80
N ASN A 226 -6.70 15.87 34.12
CA ASN A 226 -7.98 16.56 34.15
C ASN A 226 -9.03 15.92 33.21
N GLU A 227 -8.55 15.10 32.23
CA GLU A 227 -9.38 14.44 31.24
C GLU A 227 -9.57 12.95 31.59
N LYS A 228 -10.62 12.63 32.34
CA LYS A 228 -10.87 11.26 32.83
C LYS A 228 -11.03 10.21 31.72
N TRP A 229 -11.37 10.63 30.52
CA TRP A 229 -11.54 9.78 29.35
C TRP A 229 -10.21 9.40 28.69
N GLU A 230 -9.12 10.11 29.01
CA GLU A 230 -7.76 9.78 28.56
C GLU A 230 -7.17 8.66 29.41
N LEU A 231 -7.57 7.43 29.17
CA LEU A 231 -7.04 6.30 29.94
C LEU A 231 -5.57 6.03 29.60
N PRO A 232 -4.70 5.82 30.58
CA PRO A 232 -3.29 5.52 30.31
C PRO A 232 -3.12 4.15 29.64
N VAL A 233 -2.01 3.96 28.95
CA VAL A 233 -1.67 2.72 28.22
C VAL A 233 -1.69 1.45 29.10
N ASN A 234 -1.52 1.59 30.42
CA ASN A 234 -1.53 0.48 31.38
C ASN A 234 -2.86 0.30 32.11
N HIS A 235 -3.92 1.02 31.71
CA HIS A 235 -5.25 0.82 32.28
C HIS A 235 -5.74 -0.61 32.01
N PRO A 236 -6.37 -1.30 33.01
CA PRO A 236 -6.80 -2.70 32.87
C PRO A 236 -7.68 -2.96 31.63
N ASP A 237 -8.63 -2.07 31.33
CA ASP A 237 -9.53 -2.23 30.18
C ASP A 237 -8.80 -2.02 28.85
N VAL A 238 -7.82 -1.13 28.82
CA VAL A 238 -6.93 -0.92 27.64
C VAL A 238 -6.10 -2.18 27.40
N LEU A 239 -5.52 -2.76 28.44
CA LEU A 239 -4.76 -4.01 28.33
C LEU A 239 -5.65 -5.18 27.90
N ALA A 240 -6.88 -5.27 28.41
CA ALA A 240 -7.85 -6.31 28.02
C ALA A 240 -8.23 -6.19 26.54
N MET A 241 -8.48 -4.98 26.04
CA MET A 241 -8.75 -4.73 24.63
C MET A 241 -7.55 -5.10 23.73
N ARG A 242 -6.34 -4.68 24.12
CA ARG A 242 -5.10 -5.04 23.40
C ARG A 242 -4.88 -6.54 23.31
N GLU A 243 -5.14 -7.28 24.43
CA GLU A 243 -5.00 -8.73 24.43
C GLU A 243 -6.04 -9.39 23.53
N GLU A 244 -7.28 -8.86 23.48
CA GLU A 244 -8.29 -9.37 22.57
C GLU A 244 -7.88 -9.18 21.08
N MET A 245 -7.26 -8.05 20.74
CA MET A 245 -6.75 -7.86 19.38
C MET A 245 -5.62 -8.84 19.04
N LYS A 246 -4.78 -9.20 20.01
CA LYS A 246 -3.79 -10.29 19.84
C LYS A 246 -4.48 -11.65 19.66
N ASN A 247 -5.62 -11.91 20.33
CA ASN A 247 -6.39 -13.14 20.15
C ASN A 247 -7.02 -13.22 18.77
N VAL A 248 -7.52 -12.10 18.20
CA VAL A 248 -7.98 -12.03 16.82
C VAL A 248 -6.86 -12.45 15.86
N MET A 249 -5.67 -11.88 16.02
CA MET A 249 -4.51 -12.24 15.20
C MET A 249 -4.19 -13.74 15.33
N ARG A 250 -4.07 -14.27 16.56
CA ARG A 250 -3.78 -15.70 16.80
C ARG A 250 -4.83 -16.62 16.17
N TYR A 251 -6.11 -16.22 16.20
CA TYR A 251 -7.20 -17.01 15.63
C TYR A 251 -6.97 -17.28 14.14
N TRP A 252 -6.66 -16.23 13.35
CA TRP A 252 -6.44 -16.37 11.92
C TRP A 252 -5.12 -17.05 11.58
N MET A 253 -4.07 -16.77 12.35
CA MET A 253 -2.79 -17.47 12.22
C MET A 253 -2.93 -18.96 12.48
N ASN A 254 -3.65 -19.35 13.55
CA ASN A 254 -3.91 -20.77 13.86
C ASN A 254 -4.87 -21.44 12.86
N MET A 255 -5.67 -20.68 12.13
CA MET A 255 -6.50 -21.21 11.04
C MET A 255 -5.68 -21.50 9.78
N GLY A 256 -4.48 -20.93 9.65
CA GLY A 256 -3.54 -21.19 8.56
C GLY A 256 -3.11 -19.96 7.77
N ALA A 257 -3.40 -18.75 8.24
CA ALA A 257 -2.82 -17.55 7.64
C ALA A 257 -1.30 -17.51 7.91
N ASP A 258 -0.54 -16.94 6.96
CA ASP A 258 0.92 -16.82 7.05
C ASP A 258 1.37 -15.43 7.52
N GLY A 259 0.44 -14.60 7.90
CA GLY A 259 0.71 -13.25 8.37
C GLY A 259 -0.42 -12.28 8.11
N PHE A 260 -0.12 -11.00 8.24
CA PHE A 260 -1.09 -9.94 8.02
C PHE A 260 -0.48 -8.65 7.46
N ARG A 261 -1.33 -7.84 6.84
CA ARG A 261 -1.09 -6.43 6.62
C ARG A 261 -1.89 -5.64 7.66
N ALA A 262 -1.23 -4.85 8.50
CA ALA A 262 -1.91 -4.00 9.47
C ALA A 262 -2.39 -2.71 8.82
N ASP A 263 -3.71 -2.53 8.81
CA ASP A 263 -4.35 -1.29 8.38
C ASP A 263 -4.06 -0.17 9.36
N MET A 264 -3.72 1.02 8.84
CA MET A 264 -3.43 2.21 9.65
C MET A 264 -2.58 1.92 10.89
N ALA A 265 -1.50 1.13 10.72
CA ALA A 265 -0.68 0.59 11.81
C ALA A 265 -0.15 1.67 12.77
N GLY A 266 0.06 2.89 12.30
CA GLY A 266 0.51 4.03 13.12
C GLY A 266 -0.57 4.65 14.00
N ALA A 267 -1.85 4.29 13.85
CA ALA A 267 -2.97 5.03 14.42
C ALA A 267 -3.49 4.47 15.75
N LEU A 268 -2.67 3.87 16.60
CA LEU A 268 -3.09 3.17 17.81
C LEU A 268 -3.12 4.05 19.07
N VAL A 269 -1.98 4.21 19.73
CA VAL A 269 -1.89 4.95 21.00
C VAL A 269 -1.99 6.45 20.76
N LYS A 270 -2.82 7.14 21.55
CA LYS A 270 -3.11 8.57 21.36
C LYS A 270 -2.20 9.46 22.18
N ASP A 271 -2.03 10.69 21.71
CA ASP A 271 -1.32 11.77 22.40
C ASP A 271 -1.86 13.12 21.92
N ALA A 272 -2.27 14.00 22.84
CA ALA A 272 -2.74 15.35 22.52
C ALA A 272 -1.60 16.34 22.28
N ASN A 273 -0.41 16.07 22.84
CA ASN A 273 0.72 17.02 22.84
C ASN A 273 1.68 16.83 21.67
N ILE A 274 1.17 16.46 20.54
CA ILE A 274 1.94 16.01 19.39
C ILE A 274 2.73 17.15 18.74
N GLN A 275 4.05 16.98 18.67
CA GLN A 275 4.95 17.82 17.87
C GLN A 275 5.71 16.95 16.84
N GLY A 276 5.53 17.25 15.55
CA GLY A 276 6.31 16.62 14.49
C GLY A 276 5.50 16.12 13.28
N ASN A 277 6.20 15.77 12.22
CA ASN A 277 5.61 15.38 10.93
C ASN A 277 5.23 13.88 10.84
N GLU A 278 5.59 13.06 11.85
CA GLU A 278 5.45 11.60 11.84
C GLU A 278 4.09 11.14 12.39
N GLN A 279 3.11 12.04 12.53
CA GLN A 279 1.95 11.74 13.36
C GLN A 279 0.67 11.72 12.55
N PHE A 280 0.17 10.52 12.37
CA PHE A 280 -1.14 10.25 11.82
C PHE A 280 -2.16 10.22 12.97
N PHE A 281 -3.25 11.00 12.87
CA PHE A 281 -4.39 10.95 13.80
C PHE A 281 -4.04 11.11 15.29
N ASN A 282 -3.17 12.05 15.64
CA ASN A 282 -2.84 12.32 17.05
C ASN A 282 -2.35 11.07 17.80
N THR A 283 -1.37 10.38 17.26
CA THR A 283 -0.83 9.14 17.84
C THR A 283 0.57 9.32 18.40
N HIS A 284 0.88 8.59 19.48
CA HIS A 284 2.22 8.52 20.05
C HIS A 284 3.00 7.38 19.41
N VAL A 285 4.03 7.72 18.63
CA VAL A 285 4.80 6.75 17.82
C VAL A 285 5.43 5.66 18.67
N ASP A 286 6.21 6.01 19.69
CA ASP A 286 6.94 4.99 20.49
C ASP A 286 6.01 4.08 21.30
N ALA A 287 4.91 4.61 21.84
CA ALA A 287 3.93 3.78 22.54
C ALA A 287 3.14 2.87 21.57
N THR A 288 2.89 3.32 20.35
CA THR A 288 2.32 2.49 19.28
C THR A 288 3.30 1.38 18.87
N LYS A 289 4.60 1.69 18.73
CA LYS A 289 5.64 0.70 18.47
C LYS A 289 5.66 -0.41 19.51
N GLN A 290 5.55 -0.07 20.80
CA GLN A 290 5.57 -1.06 21.90
C GLN A 290 4.51 -2.15 21.69
N PHE A 291 3.28 -1.79 21.30
CA PHE A 291 2.25 -2.78 20.99
C PHE A 291 2.65 -3.71 19.83
N TRP A 292 3.20 -3.16 18.75
CA TRP A 292 3.61 -3.97 17.60
C TRP A 292 4.85 -4.82 17.90
N GLN A 293 5.75 -4.34 18.76
CA GLN A 293 6.89 -5.13 19.27
C GLN A 293 6.42 -6.34 20.09
N GLU A 294 5.37 -6.19 20.92
CA GLU A 294 4.76 -7.32 21.62
C GLU A 294 4.19 -8.37 20.63
N ILE A 295 3.54 -7.94 19.55
CA ILE A 295 3.08 -8.85 18.49
C ILE A 295 4.29 -9.47 17.78
N ARG A 296 5.34 -8.71 17.50
CA ARG A 296 6.57 -9.23 16.88
C ARG A 296 7.20 -10.34 17.70
N GLU A 297 7.24 -10.22 19.03
CA GLU A 297 7.74 -11.28 19.92
C GLU A 297 6.85 -12.54 19.87
N ILE A 298 5.53 -12.39 19.73
CA ILE A 298 4.64 -13.53 19.51
C ILE A 298 4.99 -14.22 18.18
N PHE A 299 5.23 -13.45 17.09
CA PHE A 299 5.62 -14.02 15.80
C PHE A 299 6.94 -14.79 15.88
N LYS A 300 7.96 -14.21 16.48
CA LYS A 300 9.26 -14.89 16.66
C LYS A 300 9.12 -16.23 17.38
N LYS A 301 8.26 -16.28 18.39
CA LYS A 301 8.08 -17.48 19.21
C LYS A 301 7.16 -18.51 18.57
N ASP A 302 5.99 -18.08 18.11
CA ASP A 302 4.89 -18.98 17.79
C ASP A 302 4.67 -19.12 16.27
N TYR A 303 5.13 -18.15 15.47
CA TYR A 303 4.93 -18.09 14.01
C TYR A 303 6.21 -17.63 13.27
N PRO A 304 7.35 -18.33 13.40
CA PRO A 304 8.65 -17.87 12.88
C PRO A 304 8.68 -17.71 11.35
N GLU A 305 7.82 -18.40 10.61
CA GLU A 305 7.65 -18.24 9.16
C GLU A 305 6.62 -17.17 8.78
N GLY A 306 6.00 -16.53 9.77
CA GLY A 306 4.96 -15.54 9.57
C GLY A 306 5.50 -14.17 9.16
N PHE A 307 4.69 -13.40 8.43
CA PHE A 307 5.09 -12.11 7.88
C PHE A 307 4.14 -10.97 8.27
N MET A 308 4.70 -9.87 8.74
CA MET A 308 3.95 -8.68 9.18
C MET A 308 4.25 -7.52 8.24
N ALA A 309 3.23 -7.04 7.52
CA ALA A 309 3.31 -5.84 6.69
C ALA A 309 2.54 -4.68 7.36
N ALA A 310 3.09 -3.47 7.29
CA ALA A 310 2.43 -2.28 7.82
C ALA A 310 1.91 -1.38 6.71
N GLU A 311 0.74 -0.81 6.92
CA GLU A 311 0.38 0.47 6.37
C GLU A 311 0.59 1.55 7.43
N TRP A 312 1.82 1.95 7.57
CA TRP A 312 2.20 3.08 8.41
C TRP A 312 2.67 4.26 7.56
N SER A 313 3.35 3.92 6.45
CA SER A 313 4.01 4.88 5.57
C SER A 313 5.08 5.72 6.29
N TRP A 314 5.67 5.15 7.32
CA TRP A 314 6.79 5.72 8.06
C TRP A 314 7.80 4.61 8.39
N PRO A 315 8.54 4.13 7.37
CA PRO A 315 9.42 2.96 7.49
C PRO A 315 10.39 3.05 8.67
N LYS A 316 10.96 4.23 8.93
CA LYS A 316 11.86 4.46 10.06
C LYS A 316 11.24 4.08 11.41
N SER A 317 9.94 4.31 11.59
CA SER A 317 9.21 3.93 12.81
C SER A 317 8.67 2.52 12.74
N ALA A 318 8.04 2.14 11.63
CA ALA A 318 7.41 0.83 11.46
C ALA A 318 8.43 -0.32 11.48
N LEU A 319 9.64 -0.11 10.95
CA LEU A 319 10.67 -1.14 10.85
C LEU A 319 11.61 -1.20 12.07
N ASP A 320 11.38 -0.37 13.08
CA ASP A 320 12.20 -0.35 14.30
C ASP A 320 11.74 -1.42 15.30
N GLY A 321 11.97 -2.69 14.95
CA GLY A 321 11.61 -3.86 15.74
C GLY A 321 10.14 -4.27 15.70
N CYS A 322 9.33 -3.70 14.79
CA CYS A 322 7.90 -4.00 14.71
C CYS A 322 7.57 -4.89 13.49
N PHE A 323 7.61 -4.32 12.29
CA PHE A 323 7.17 -4.99 11.08
C PHE A 323 8.34 -5.50 10.23
N HIS A 324 8.04 -6.44 9.32
CA HIS A 324 9.00 -6.89 8.31
C HIS A 324 9.08 -5.92 7.14
N VAL A 325 7.93 -5.33 6.77
CA VAL A 325 7.82 -4.38 5.67
C VAL A 325 6.86 -3.24 6.02
N ASP A 326 7.16 -2.04 5.53
CA ASP A 326 6.22 -0.91 5.53
C ASP A 326 6.02 -0.36 4.12
N PHE A 327 4.81 0.09 3.82
CA PHE A 327 4.43 0.66 2.54
C PHE A 327 4.82 2.13 2.44
N PHE A 328 5.67 2.46 1.48
CA PHE A 328 6.06 3.84 1.16
C PHE A 328 5.15 4.43 0.08
N HIS A 329 3.87 4.63 0.37
CA HIS A 329 2.89 5.07 -0.64
C HIS A 329 2.10 6.33 -0.29
N TRP A 330 2.20 6.81 0.94
CA TRP A 330 1.61 8.06 1.38
C TRP A 330 2.59 9.23 1.38
N PHE A 331 3.86 8.97 1.08
CA PHE A 331 4.87 10.00 0.96
C PHE A 331 4.80 10.76 -0.35
N ASP A 332 5.14 12.04 -0.29
CA ASP A 332 5.17 12.93 -1.43
C ASP A 332 6.00 12.35 -2.58
N GLY A 333 7.21 11.90 -2.30
CA GLY A 333 8.10 11.32 -3.32
C GLY A 333 7.54 10.11 -4.08
N TYR A 334 6.71 9.27 -3.44
CA TYR A 334 6.06 8.16 -4.13
C TYR A 334 5.04 8.64 -5.17
N ASN A 335 4.28 9.67 -4.83
CA ASN A 335 3.32 10.24 -5.78
C ASN A 335 4.02 10.79 -7.03
N ASP A 336 5.21 11.40 -6.87
CA ASP A 336 6.01 11.91 -7.97
C ASP A 336 6.50 10.84 -8.96
N LEU A 337 6.57 9.56 -8.52
CA LEU A 337 6.92 8.46 -9.40
C LEU A 337 5.79 8.10 -10.36
N PHE A 338 4.58 7.92 -9.84
CA PHE A 338 3.52 7.17 -10.54
C PHE A 338 2.23 7.94 -10.75
N GLN A 339 1.91 8.94 -9.90
CA GLN A 339 0.59 9.54 -9.85
C GLN A 339 0.53 10.86 -10.64
N LYS A 340 -0.01 10.81 -11.85
CA LYS A 340 -0.25 12.00 -12.68
C LYS A 340 -1.60 12.69 -12.35
N GLU A 341 -2.61 11.89 -12.04
CA GLU A 341 -3.98 12.34 -11.79
C GLU A 341 -4.53 11.61 -10.57
N SER A 342 -4.05 11.92 -9.38
CA SER A 342 -4.67 11.42 -8.18
C SER A 342 -5.27 12.57 -7.39
N TRP A 343 -6.32 12.31 -6.62
CA TRP A 343 -6.86 13.27 -5.66
C TRP A 343 -5.80 13.76 -4.65
N ARG A 344 -4.63 13.14 -4.60
CA ARG A 344 -3.47 13.49 -3.78
C ARG A 344 -2.46 14.42 -4.48
N ILE A 345 -2.51 14.54 -5.80
CA ILE A 345 -1.68 15.50 -6.57
C ILE A 345 -2.01 16.96 -6.20
N LEU A 346 -3.11 17.19 -5.50
CA LEU A 346 -3.52 18.52 -5.04
C LEU A 346 -2.48 19.24 -4.16
N ASN A 347 -1.38 18.61 -3.80
CA ASN A 347 -0.33 19.17 -2.95
C ASN A 347 0.93 19.66 -3.70
N GLY A 348 0.92 19.72 -5.03
CA GLY A 348 1.80 20.61 -5.78
C GLY A 348 3.24 20.16 -6.04
N TYR A 349 3.66 18.94 -5.67
CA TYR A 349 5.06 18.51 -5.91
C TYR A 349 5.34 18.10 -7.35
N SER A 350 4.39 17.45 -8.01
CA SER A 350 4.59 16.99 -9.39
C SER A 350 3.99 17.92 -10.44
N GLU A 351 3.34 18.99 -10.06
CA GLU A 351 2.60 19.89 -10.98
C GLU A 351 1.75 19.12 -12.02
N GLY A 352 1.21 17.94 -11.65
CA GLY A 352 0.49 17.05 -12.57
C GLY A 352 1.40 16.17 -13.44
N HIS A 353 2.69 16.05 -13.11
CA HIS A 353 3.64 15.20 -13.82
C HIS A 353 4.19 14.10 -12.91
N SER A 354 4.36 12.90 -13.43
CA SER A 354 5.08 11.81 -12.76
C SER A 354 6.40 11.51 -13.47
N TYR A 355 7.36 10.93 -12.73
CA TYR A 355 8.64 10.56 -13.33
C TYR A 355 8.48 9.49 -14.41
N PHE A 356 7.66 8.46 -14.12
CA PHE A 356 7.36 7.39 -15.07
C PHE A 356 6.23 7.79 -16.02
N ASP A 357 6.49 8.84 -16.80
CA ASP A 357 5.59 9.34 -17.83
C ASP A 357 6.38 9.74 -19.08
N LYS A 358 5.85 9.37 -20.26
CA LYS A 358 6.48 9.69 -21.56
C LYS A 358 6.64 11.19 -21.84
N GLU A 359 5.92 12.06 -21.14
CA GLU A 359 6.10 13.51 -21.26
C GLU A 359 7.49 13.96 -20.84
N GLY A 360 8.16 13.22 -19.93
CA GLY A 360 9.53 13.50 -19.49
C GLY A 360 9.67 14.82 -18.71
N LYS A 361 8.72 15.08 -17.81
CA LYS A 361 8.67 16.30 -16.99
C LYS A 361 8.74 16.02 -15.48
N GLY A 362 8.85 14.75 -15.08
CA GLY A 362 8.96 14.37 -13.67
C GLY A 362 10.37 14.53 -13.13
N ASN A 363 10.50 14.49 -11.80
CA ASN A 363 11.76 14.64 -11.09
C ASN A 363 12.02 13.46 -10.15
N ILE A 364 13.09 12.69 -10.43
CA ILE A 364 13.47 11.52 -9.62
C ILE A 364 14.06 11.93 -8.26
N THR A 365 14.64 13.13 -8.15
CA THR A 365 15.36 13.53 -6.95
C THR A 365 14.40 13.78 -5.77
N HIS A 366 13.17 14.21 -6.02
CA HIS A 366 12.13 14.32 -4.97
C HIS A 366 11.85 12.97 -4.32
N PHE A 367 11.65 11.93 -5.14
CA PHE A 367 11.49 10.58 -4.62
C PHE A 367 12.71 10.13 -3.84
N LEU A 368 13.91 10.27 -4.43
CA LEU A 368 15.14 9.78 -3.80
C LEU A 368 15.42 10.47 -2.47
N GLN A 369 15.17 11.76 -2.36
CA GLN A 369 15.34 12.46 -1.10
C GLN A 369 14.50 11.82 0.00
N ARG A 370 13.19 11.69 -0.21
CA ARG A 370 12.27 11.10 0.77
C ARG A 370 12.54 9.63 1.02
N TYR A 371 12.86 8.89 -0.03
CA TYR A 371 13.17 7.47 0.08
C TYR A 371 14.46 7.23 0.88
N MET A 372 15.54 7.96 0.59
CA MET A 372 16.83 7.78 1.27
C MET A 372 16.78 8.19 2.75
N GLU A 373 16.00 9.22 3.11
CA GLU A 373 15.73 9.58 4.51
C GLU A 373 15.12 8.42 5.33
N GLN A 374 14.35 7.55 4.67
CA GLN A 374 13.74 6.38 5.30
C GLN A 374 14.62 5.12 5.11
N TYR A 375 15.21 4.94 3.93
CA TYR A 375 15.96 3.74 3.58
C TYR A 375 17.26 3.58 4.37
N LEU A 376 18.07 4.65 4.48
CA LEU A 376 19.37 4.56 5.15
C LEU A 376 19.29 4.12 6.62
N PRO A 377 18.40 4.68 7.47
CA PRO A 377 18.27 4.26 8.86
C PRO A 377 17.57 2.91 9.05
N THR A 378 16.94 2.36 8.01
CA THR A 378 16.21 1.07 8.08
C THR A 378 16.96 -0.10 7.46
N LYS A 379 18.14 0.15 6.87
CA LYS A 379 19.01 -0.94 6.38
C LYS A 379 19.27 -1.97 7.49
N GLY A 380 19.01 -3.24 7.21
CA GLY A 380 19.19 -4.32 8.19
C GLY A 380 18.12 -4.40 9.30
N LYS A 381 17.08 -3.55 9.28
CA LYS A 381 15.96 -3.60 10.23
C LYS A 381 14.68 -4.14 9.63
N GLY A 382 14.45 -3.90 8.33
CA GLY A 382 13.26 -4.33 7.61
C GLY A 382 13.27 -3.83 6.17
N TYR A 383 12.16 -4.03 5.47
CA TYR A 383 12.01 -3.72 4.06
C TYR A 383 11.05 -2.57 3.83
N ILE A 384 11.40 -1.69 2.90
CA ILE A 384 10.47 -0.69 2.36
C ILE A 384 9.82 -1.29 1.13
N SER A 385 8.49 -1.27 1.06
CA SER A 385 7.75 -1.59 -0.15
C SER A 385 7.40 -0.32 -0.92
N LEU A 386 7.68 -0.33 -2.20
CA LEU A 386 7.10 0.59 -3.18
C LEU A 386 5.97 -0.17 -3.89
N PRO A 387 4.70 -0.05 -3.43
CA PRO A 387 3.62 -0.82 -4.02
C PRO A 387 3.43 -0.48 -5.50
N LEU A 388 3.30 -1.50 -6.32
CA LEU A 388 2.96 -1.34 -7.74
C LEU A 388 1.44 -1.25 -7.89
N GLY A 389 0.88 -0.17 -7.32
CA GLY A 389 -0.55 0.08 -7.17
C GLY A 389 -1.16 -0.57 -5.93
N ASN A 390 -2.33 -0.10 -5.54
CA ASN A 390 -3.20 -0.68 -4.52
C ASN A 390 -4.64 -0.20 -4.70
N HIS A 391 -5.54 -0.62 -3.81
CA HIS A 391 -6.97 -0.29 -3.84
C HIS A 391 -7.29 1.16 -3.44
N ASP A 392 -6.32 1.95 -2.99
CA ASP A 392 -6.45 3.34 -2.56
C ASP A 392 -5.86 4.36 -3.52
N ASN A 393 -5.06 3.90 -4.47
CA ASN A 393 -4.41 4.74 -5.47
C ASN A 393 -5.02 4.51 -6.86
N ALA A 394 -4.87 5.49 -7.75
CA ALA A 394 -5.20 5.28 -9.16
C ALA A 394 -4.35 4.15 -9.75
N ARG A 395 -4.94 3.38 -10.68
CA ARG A 395 -4.23 2.29 -11.36
C ARG A 395 -3.04 2.83 -12.17
N LEU A 396 -1.96 2.08 -12.18
CA LEU A 396 -0.76 2.43 -12.95
C LEU A 396 -1.03 2.48 -14.47
N GLY A 397 -1.98 1.67 -14.96
CA GLY A 397 -2.40 1.67 -16.38
C GLY A 397 -3.15 2.91 -16.84
N ASN A 398 -3.41 3.88 -15.94
CA ASN A 398 -4.07 5.12 -16.31
C ASN A 398 -3.19 5.96 -17.26
N HIS A 399 -3.64 6.15 -18.51
CA HIS A 399 -2.93 6.90 -19.57
C HIS A 399 -1.52 6.38 -19.91
N ARG A 400 -1.23 5.09 -19.65
CA ARG A 400 0.06 4.44 -19.93
C ARG A 400 -0.11 3.27 -20.89
N SER A 401 0.87 3.11 -21.77
CA SER A 401 1.02 1.94 -22.61
C SER A 401 1.69 0.78 -21.85
N ASP A 402 1.64 -0.43 -22.41
CA ASP A 402 2.36 -1.59 -21.86
C ASP A 402 3.87 -1.35 -21.73
N ASP A 403 4.47 -0.59 -22.65
CA ASP A 403 5.89 -0.26 -22.59
C ASP A 403 6.21 0.70 -21.41
N ASP A 404 5.30 1.65 -21.11
CA ASP A 404 5.43 2.50 -19.93
C ASP A 404 5.32 1.68 -18.64
N LEU A 405 4.36 0.74 -18.59
CA LEU A 405 4.14 -0.14 -17.45
C LEU A 405 5.29 -1.12 -17.22
N GLU A 406 5.85 -1.67 -18.28
CA GLU A 406 7.03 -2.56 -18.17
C GLU A 406 8.22 -1.84 -17.52
N ILE A 407 8.45 -0.56 -17.84
CA ILE A 407 9.53 0.24 -17.22
C ILE A 407 9.22 0.46 -15.72
N ILE A 408 7.96 0.71 -15.36
CA ILE A 408 7.54 0.81 -13.95
C ILE A 408 7.78 -0.51 -13.21
N TYR A 409 7.47 -1.65 -13.82
CA TYR A 409 7.72 -2.96 -13.20
C TYR A 409 9.21 -3.30 -13.14
N ALA A 410 9.98 -2.94 -14.15
CA ALA A 410 11.44 -3.05 -14.09
C ALA A 410 12.01 -2.25 -12.91
N PHE A 411 11.53 -1.03 -12.67
CA PHE A 411 11.88 -0.24 -11.49
C PHE A 411 11.45 -0.93 -10.18
N GLY A 412 10.15 -1.19 -9.99
CA GLY A 412 9.63 -1.69 -8.72
C GLY A 412 10.17 -3.08 -8.33
N LEU A 413 10.43 -3.95 -9.32
CA LEU A 413 10.97 -5.30 -9.08
C LEU A 413 12.50 -5.30 -8.89
N THR A 414 13.20 -4.22 -9.25
CA THR A 414 14.66 -4.11 -9.04
C THR A 414 15.05 -3.20 -7.89
N MET A 415 14.13 -2.39 -7.34
CA MET A 415 14.38 -1.61 -6.13
C MET A 415 14.59 -2.51 -4.90
N PRO A 416 15.25 -2.03 -3.83
CA PRO A 416 15.30 -2.75 -2.56
C PRO A 416 13.92 -3.04 -1.99
N GLY A 417 13.85 -4.04 -1.12
CA GLY A 417 12.60 -4.42 -0.45
C GLY A 417 11.75 -5.41 -1.22
N VAL A 418 10.50 -5.54 -0.81
CA VAL A 418 9.54 -6.52 -1.35
C VAL A 418 8.41 -5.78 -2.07
N PRO A 419 8.24 -6.00 -3.37
CA PRO A 419 7.18 -5.37 -4.16
C PRO A 419 5.83 -6.03 -3.90
N PHE A 420 4.77 -5.22 -3.96
CA PHE A 420 3.38 -5.65 -3.95
C PHE A 420 2.73 -5.25 -5.28
N ILE A 421 2.19 -6.21 -6.01
CA ILE A 421 1.50 -6.00 -7.29
C ILE A 421 0.00 -6.05 -7.01
N TYR A 422 -0.74 -5.03 -7.39
CA TYR A 422 -2.19 -4.98 -7.25
C TYR A 422 -2.85 -5.73 -8.41
N TYR A 423 -3.86 -6.58 -8.13
CA TYR A 423 -4.52 -7.40 -9.14
C TYR A 423 -4.92 -6.59 -10.38
N GLY A 424 -4.70 -7.18 -11.56
CA GLY A 424 -5.01 -6.58 -12.85
C GLY A 424 -3.99 -5.55 -13.34
N ASN A 425 -3.05 -5.09 -12.50
CA ASN A 425 -1.98 -4.22 -12.99
C ASN A 425 -1.04 -4.99 -13.90
N GLU A 426 -0.83 -6.29 -13.69
CA GLU A 426 -0.01 -7.18 -14.52
C GLU A 426 -0.51 -7.34 -15.97
N ILE A 427 -1.78 -7.03 -16.21
CA ILE A 427 -2.39 -6.98 -17.55
C ILE A 427 -2.74 -5.55 -18.00
N GLY A 428 -2.24 -4.52 -17.29
CA GLY A 428 -2.45 -3.13 -17.67
C GLY A 428 -3.89 -2.62 -17.49
N MET A 429 -4.67 -3.15 -16.54
CA MET A 429 -6.01 -2.64 -16.25
C MET A 429 -6.01 -1.14 -16.01
N ARG A 430 -6.95 -0.45 -16.63
CA ARG A 430 -7.07 1.01 -16.62
C ARG A 430 -7.82 1.51 -15.40
N GLN A 431 -7.53 2.74 -14.99
CA GLN A 431 -8.37 3.51 -14.09
C GLN A 431 -9.66 3.87 -14.83
N LEU A 432 -10.80 3.45 -14.29
CA LEU A 432 -12.08 3.87 -14.87
C LEU A 432 -12.59 5.17 -14.23
N PRO A 433 -13.48 5.93 -14.91
CA PRO A 433 -14.09 7.11 -14.33
C PRO A 433 -14.80 6.80 -13.01
N ALA A 434 -14.86 7.76 -12.10
CA ALA A 434 -15.46 7.59 -10.77
C ALA A 434 -16.83 8.29 -10.62
N ASP A 435 -17.50 8.58 -11.72
CA ASP A 435 -18.80 9.28 -11.80
C ASP A 435 -20.01 8.36 -11.64
N TRP A 436 -19.78 7.11 -11.29
CA TRP A 436 -20.83 6.13 -11.02
C TRP A 436 -21.64 6.46 -9.76
N PRO A 437 -22.88 5.95 -9.64
CA PRO A 437 -23.59 5.96 -8.38
C PRO A 437 -22.70 5.38 -7.28
N GLN A 438 -22.73 6.01 -6.12
CA GLN A 438 -21.96 5.52 -4.99
C GLN A 438 -22.50 4.15 -4.59
N VAL A 439 -21.67 3.12 -4.66
CA VAL A 439 -21.94 1.83 -4.05
C VAL A 439 -21.47 1.84 -2.60
N GLU A 440 -21.98 0.94 -1.80
CA GLU A 440 -21.57 0.82 -0.39
C GLU A 440 -20.04 0.77 -0.27
N GLY A 441 -19.51 1.45 0.72
CA GLY A 441 -18.08 1.42 1.05
C GLY A 441 -17.14 1.91 -0.01
N ALA A 442 -17.64 2.55 -1.05
CA ALA A 442 -16.81 3.02 -2.14
C ALA A 442 -16.72 4.55 -2.13
N TYR A 443 -15.60 5.07 -1.70
CA TYR A 443 -15.26 6.47 -1.91
C TYR A 443 -15.00 6.70 -3.40
N ARG A 444 -15.76 7.59 -4.03
CA ARG A 444 -15.78 7.78 -5.50
C ARG A 444 -14.42 7.77 -6.20
N PRO A 445 -13.38 8.50 -5.76
CA PRO A 445 -12.09 8.48 -6.44
C PRO A 445 -11.40 7.12 -6.47
N ARG A 446 -11.69 6.23 -5.49
CA ARG A 446 -11.08 4.90 -5.39
C ARG A 446 -11.79 3.85 -6.27
N ASN A 447 -13.07 4.04 -6.58
CA ASN A 447 -13.88 3.04 -7.30
C ASN A 447 -13.27 2.65 -8.64
N GLY A 448 -12.71 3.61 -9.37
CA GLY A 448 -12.07 3.37 -10.66
C GLY A 448 -10.85 2.43 -10.62
N ALA A 449 -10.22 2.28 -9.45
CA ALA A 449 -9.13 1.33 -9.23
C ALA A 449 -9.62 -0.05 -8.77
N ARG A 450 -10.85 -0.14 -8.23
CA ARG A 450 -11.42 -1.35 -7.60
C ARG A 450 -12.32 -2.16 -8.51
N THR A 451 -12.30 -1.88 -9.81
CA THR A 451 -13.13 -2.53 -10.84
C THR A 451 -12.82 -4.02 -11.00
N PRO A 452 -13.79 -4.82 -11.49
CA PRO A 452 -13.63 -6.25 -11.65
C PRO A 452 -12.41 -6.65 -12.47
N MET A 453 -11.72 -7.71 -12.03
CA MET A 453 -10.62 -8.34 -12.76
C MET A 453 -11.10 -8.83 -14.13
N GLN A 454 -10.27 -8.66 -15.13
CA GLN A 454 -10.58 -8.93 -16.53
C GLN A 454 -9.93 -10.25 -16.99
N TRP A 455 -10.72 -11.32 -17.01
CA TRP A 455 -10.24 -12.67 -17.27
C TRP A 455 -10.28 -13.06 -18.73
N THR A 456 -11.37 -12.74 -19.42
CA THR A 456 -11.65 -13.19 -20.81
C THR A 456 -12.31 -12.09 -21.62
N ASN A 457 -12.44 -12.30 -22.93
CA ASN A 457 -13.27 -11.44 -23.79
C ASN A 457 -14.80 -11.70 -23.67
N GLY A 458 -15.21 -12.58 -22.77
CA GLY A 458 -16.60 -12.97 -22.58
C GLY A 458 -17.43 -11.92 -21.84
N LYS A 459 -18.65 -12.33 -21.46
CA LYS A 459 -19.56 -11.50 -20.66
C LYS A 459 -18.86 -11.01 -19.39
N ASP A 460 -19.07 -9.74 -19.06
CA ASP A 460 -18.50 -9.07 -17.89
C ASP A 460 -16.98 -9.31 -17.74
N LEU A 461 -16.30 -9.40 -18.89
CA LEU A 461 -14.88 -9.74 -19.01
C LEU A 461 -14.49 -11.03 -18.25
N GLY A 462 -15.43 -11.96 -18.11
CA GLY A 462 -15.22 -13.23 -17.41
C GLY A 462 -15.15 -13.14 -15.88
N PHE A 463 -15.51 -12.00 -15.30
CA PHE A 463 -15.54 -11.81 -13.85
C PHE A 463 -16.70 -12.55 -13.19
N SER A 464 -17.91 -12.44 -13.77
CA SER A 464 -19.16 -12.94 -13.21
C SER A 464 -20.10 -13.45 -14.28
N THR A 465 -21.01 -14.34 -13.89
CA THR A 465 -22.18 -14.78 -14.68
C THR A 465 -23.44 -13.98 -14.35
N ALA A 466 -23.41 -13.12 -13.35
CA ALA A 466 -24.51 -12.25 -12.94
C ALA A 466 -24.98 -11.32 -14.07
N PRO A 467 -26.21 -10.81 -14.03
CA PRO A 467 -26.60 -9.66 -14.83
C PRO A 467 -25.73 -8.43 -14.51
N ALA A 468 -25.37 -7.64 -15.53
CA ALA A 468 -24.44 -6.51 -15.39
C ALA A 468 -24.89 -5.48 -14.33
N GLU A 469 -26.20 -5.31 -14.14
CA GLU A 469 -26.80 -4.43 -13.12
C GLU A 469 -26.62 -4.92 -11.67
N LYS A 470 -26.21 -6.17 -11.50
CA LYS A 470 -25.91 -6.74 -10.18
C LYS A 470 -24.42 -6.66 -9.81
N LEU A 471 -23.55 -6.32 -10.77
CA LEU A 471 -22.13 -6.21 -10.47
C LEU A 471 -21.88 -5.13 -9.42
N TYR A 472 -21.06 -5.44 -8.43
CA TYR A 472 -20.66 -4.51 -7.39
C TYR A 472 -20.05 -3.22 -7.95
N LEU A 473 -19.19 -3.32 -8.95
CA LEU A 473 -18.65 -2.24 -9.76
C LEU A 473 -18.68 -2.64 -11.24
N PRO A 474 -18.80 -1.67 -12.15
CA PRO A 474 -18.84 -1.98 -13.58
C PRO A 474 -17.48 -2.46 -14.09
N VAL A 475 -17.51 -3.20 -15.19
CA VAL A 475 -16.33 -3.61 -15.96
C VAL A 475 -15.92 -2.52 -16.97
N ASP A 476 -14.68 -2.61 -17.47
CA ASP A 476 -14.24 -1.79 -18.61
C ASP A 476 -14.98 -2.23 -19.89
N THR A 477 -15.77 -1.34 -20.45
CA THR A 477 -16.58 -1.62 -21.66
C THR A 477 -15.86 -1.29 -22.96
N ALA A 478 -14.61 -0.83 -22.90
CA ALA A 478 -13.86 -0.52 -24.11
C ALA A 478 -13.51 -1.80 -24.89
N LYS A 479 -13.52 -1.70 -26.21
CA LYS A 479 -13.25 -2.85 -27.10
C LYS A 479 -11.85 -3.43 -26.96
N ASP A 480 -10.92 -2.62 -26.50
CA ASP A 480 -9.52 -2.93 -26.28
C ASP A 480 -9.21 -3.12 -24.78
N ALA A 481 -10.21 -3.43 -23.96
CA ALA A 481 -10.03 -3.74 -22.57
C ALA A 481 -9.05 -4.92 -22.40
N PRO A 482 -7.94 -4.75 -21.65
CA PRO A 482 -6.98 -5.82 -21.47
C PRO A 482 -7.60 -6.98 -20.68
N ASN A 483 -7.21 -8.21 -20.97
CA ASN A 483 -7.68 -9.37 -20.22
C ASN A 483 -6.66 -10.51 -20.26
N VAL A 484 -6.74 -11.38 -19.25
CA VAL A 484 -5.78 -12.49 -19.09
C VAL A 484 -5.75 -13.41 -20.31
N GLU A 485 -6.91 -13.80 -20.84
CA GLU A 485 -7.02 -14.74 -21.97
C GLU A 485 -6.27 -14.23 -23.22
N SER A 486 -6.39 -12.95 -23.54
CA SER A 486 -5.72 -12.35 -24.70
C SER A 486 -4.22 -12.23 -24.53
N GLU A 487 -3.74 -12.15 -23.31
CA GLU A 487 -2.32 -11.96 -23.01
C GLU A 487 -1.55 -13.25 -22.71
N GLU A 488 -2.23 -14.29 -22.21
CA GLU A 488 -1.62 -15.52 -21.72
C GLU A 488 -0.68 -16.17 -22.74
N ASN A 489 -1.12 -16.28 -23.98
CA ASN A 489 -0.36 -16.95 -25.05
C ASN A 489 0.52 -15.99 -25.88
N ASN A 490 0.55 -14.71 -25.56
CA ASN A 490 1.38 -13.73 -26.24
C ASN A 490 2.67 -13.49 -25.45
N TYR A 491 3.79 -14.03 -25.96
CA TYR A 491 5.10 -13.88 -25.32
C TYR A 491 5.47 -12.41 -25.00
N ASN A 492 5.03 -11.48 -25.82
CA ASN A 492 5.33 -10.04 -25.70
C ASN A 492 4.24 -9.24 -24.97
N SER A 493 3.20 -9.89 -24.42
CA SER A 493 2.19 -9.22 -23.61
C SER A 493 2.80 -8.65 -22.33
N LEU A 494 2.12 -7.68 -21.72
CA LEU A 494 2.52 -7.11 -20.44
C LEU A 494 2.56 -8.18 -19.34
N LEU A 495 1.57 -9.07 -19.31
CA LEU A 495 1.51 -10.21 -18.39
C LEU A 495 2.80 -11.06 -18.44
N ASN A 496 3.20 -11.47 -19.63
CA ASN A 496 4.38 -12.33 -19.77
C ASN A 496 5.70 -11.56 -19.58
N ARG A 497 5.75 -10.27 -19.87
CA ARG A 497 6.87 -9.40 -19.53
C ARG A 497 7.01 -9.24 -18.01
N THR A 498 5.90 -9.05 -17.30
CA THR A 498 5.87 -8.97 -15.83
C THR A 498 6.34 -10.28 -15.19
N ARG A 499 5.87 -11.45 -15.67
CA ARG A 499 6.34 -12.77 -15.22
C ARG A 499 7.86 -12.92 -15.34
N ARG A 500 8.45 -12.49 -16.46
CA ARG A 500 9.91 -12.54 -16.65
C ARG A 500 10.66 -11.65 -15.68
N LEU A 501 10.15 -10.46 -15.37
CA LEU A 501 10.77 -9.56 -14.40
C LEU A 501 10.66 -10.12 -12.97
N ILE A 502 9.54 -10.76 -12.60
CA ILE A 502 9.40 -11.48 -11.32
C ILE A 502 10.42 -12.63 -11.23
N GLN A 503 10.52 -13.43 -12.30
CA GLN A 503 11.52 -14.50 -12.38
C GLN A 503 12.96 -13.98 -12.25
N LEU A 504 13.25 -12.82 -12.85
CA LEU A 504 14.56 -12.18 -12.72
C LEU A 504 14.86 -11.79 -11.26
N LYS A 505 13.88 -11.21 -10.55
CA LYS A 505 14.03 -10.88 -9.11
C LYS A 505 14.37 -12.11 -8.27
N HIS A 506 13.77 -13.26 -8.57
CA HIS A 506 14.02 -14.51 -7.84
C HIS A 506 15.39 -15.12 -8.12
N THR A 507 15.87 -14.98 -9.35
CA THR A 507 17.07 -15.70 -9.80
C THR A 507 18.35 -14.88 -9.71
N GLU A 508 18.25 -13.54 -9.60
CA GLU A 508 19.43 -12.67 -9.55
C GLU A 508 19.75 -12.26 -8.11
N PRO A 509 20.87 -12.72 -7.52
CA PRO A 509 21.21 -12.45 -6.13
C PRO A 509 21.30 -10.96 -5.79
N ALA A 510 21.77 -10.13 -6.71
CA ALA A 510 21.87 -8.68 -6.53
C ALA A 510 20.50 -7.98 -6.45
N LEU A 511 19.39 -8.68 -6.74
CA LEU A 511 18.02 -8.16 -6.60
C LEU A 511 17.33 -8.61 -5.30
N ALA A 512 18.05 -9.28 -4.39
CA ALA A 512 17.52 -9.56 -3.04
C ALA A 512 16.99 -8.29 -2.37
N ALA A 513 15.98 -8.43 -1.52
CA ALA A 513 15.34 -7.29 -0.84
C ALA A 513 16.34 -6.42 -0.05
N TYR A 514 17.34 -7.07 0.53
CA TYR A 514 18.40 -6.45 1.35
C TYR A 514 19.66 -6.04 0.57
N ALA A 515 19.79 -6.39 -0.71
CA ALA A 515 20.97 -6.06 -1.52
C ALA A 515 21.18 -4.55 -1.60
N GLU A 516 22.44 -4.12 -1.69
CA GLU A 516 22.82 -2.72 -1.76
C GLU A 516 22.14 -2.00 -2.92
N PHE A 517 21.80 -0.73 -2.70
CA PHE A 517 21.22 0.18 -3.70
C PHE A 517 22.08 1.42 -3.79
N VAL A 518 22.58 1.71 -4.98
CA VAL A 518 23.46 2.84 -5.27
C VAL A 518 22.96 3.60 -6.49
N PRO A 519 22.38 4.80 -6.34
CA PRO A 519 22.08 5.68 -7.47
C PRO A 519 23.38 6.12 -8.16
N LEU A 520 23.51 5.87 -9.46
CA LEU A 520 24.70 6.22 -10.26
C LEU A 520 24.51 7.47 -11.12
N TYR A 521 23.28 7.71 -11.56
CA TYR A 521 22.90 8.91 -12.28
C TYR A 521 21.46 9.27 -11.92
N ALA A 522 21.30 10.27 -11.07
CA ALA A 522 20.03 10.71 -10.55
C ALA A 522 20.08 12.22 -10.28
N LYS A 523 19.75 13.01 -11.30
CA LYS A 523 19.82 14.46 -11.29
C LYS A 523 18.45 15.07 -11.48
N GLU A 524 18.26 16.26 -10.94
CA GLU A 524 17.01 17.01 -11.04
C GLU A 524 16.57 17.19 -12.50
N ASN A 525 15.29 16.96 -12.77
CA ASN A 525 14.65 17.17 -14.07
C ASN A 525 15.38 16.52 -15.26
N THR A 526 16.10 15.41 -15.01
CA THR A 526 16.85 14.69 -16.04
C THR A 526 16.42 13.24 -16.19
N TYR A 527 16.76 12.70 -17.36
CA TYR A 527 16.64 11.29 -17.74
C TYR A 527 17.97 10.83 -18.36
N PRO A 528 18.34 9.55 -18.25
CA PRO A 528 17.66 8.46 -17.57
C PRO A 528 17.91 8.49 -16.06
N PHE A 529 17.22 7.62 -15.31
CA PHE A 529 17.61 7.21 -13.96
C PHE A 529 18.45 5.94 -14.04
N ILE A 530 19.64 5.97 -13.41
CA ILE A 530 20.56 4.82 -13.42
C ILE A 530 20.98 4.50 -11.99
N TYR A 531 20.92 3.22 -11.62
CA TYR A 531 21.39 2.75 -10.33
C TYR A 531 21.99 1.35 -10.42
N ALA A 532 22.81 1.00 -9.45
CA ALA A 532 23.31 -0.34 -9.23
C ALA A 532 22.56 -1.02 -8.05
N ARG A 533 22.41 -2.33 -8.20
CA ARG A 533 22.09 -3.25 -7.09
C ARG A 533 23.29 -4.18 -6.94
N ALA A 534 23.73 -4.41 -5.72
CA ALA A 534 24.89 -5.24 -5.46
C ALA A 534 24.71 -6.15 -4.25
N LYS A 535 25.23 -7.37 -4.34
CA LYS A 535 25.35 -8.34 -3.26
C LYS A 535 26.65 -9.11 -3.46
N ASP A 536 27.58 -8.94 -2.53
CA ASP A 536 28.91 -9.51 -2.68
C ASP A 536 29.57 -9.05 -4.01
N LYS A 537 29.88 -9.99 -4.89
CA LYS A 537 30.45 -9.74 -6.22
C LYS A 537 29.41 -9.62 -7.34
N ASP A 538 28.17 -9.97 -7.05
CA ASP A 538 27.10 -9.84 -8.03
C ASP A 538 26.64 -8.39 -8.10
N VAL A 539 26.79 -7.77 -9.27
CA VAL A 539 26.37 -6.39 -9.52
C VAL A 539 25.45 -6.34 -10.73
N VAL A 540 24.32 -5.68 -10.56
CA VAL A 540 23.33 -5.41 -11.60
C VAL A 540 23.21 -3.91 -11.80
N LEU A 541 23.33 -3.46 -13.04
CA LEU A 541 23.12 -2.09 -13.47
C LEU A 541 21.73 -1.96 -14.07
N VAL A 542 20.93 -1.05 -13.55
CA VAL A 542 19.57 -0.75 -14.01
C VAL A 542 19.54 0.64 -14.63
N ILE A 543 19.08 0.74 -15.87
CA ILE A 543 19.00 1.97 -16.66
C ILE A 543 17.55 2.16 -17.11
N LEU A 544 16.92 3.28 -16.73
CA LEU A 544 15.51 3.53 -16.98
C LEU A 544 15.30 4.89 -17.65
N ASN A 545 14.71 4.88 -18.82
CA ASN A 545 14.26 6.10 -19.51
C ASN A 545 12.76 6.02 -19.82
N PRO A 546 11.89 6.41 -18.88
CA PRO A 546 10.46 6.44 -19.12
C PRO A 546 10.03 7.60 -20.04
N SER A 547 10.87 8.62 -20.26
CA SER A 547 10.51 9.73 -21.15
C SER A 547 10.38 9.28 -22.60
N GLY A 548 9.52 9.94 -23.38
CA GLY A 548 9.35 9.66 -24.80
C GLY A 548 10.54 10.09 -25.69
N LYS A 549 11.60 10.66 -25.10
CA LYS A 549 12.74 11.21 -25.83
C LYS A 549 14.00 10.39 -25.58
N LYS A 550 14.82 10.26 -26.63
CA LYS A 550 16.17 9.74 -26.48
C LYS A 550 16.98 10.64 -25.54
N CYS A 551 17.70 10.06 -24.61
CA CYS A 551 18.61 10.76 -23.69
C CYS A 551 19.98 10.10 -23.64
N SER A 552 20.93 10.72 -22.96
CA SER A 552 22.24 10.15 -22.68
C SER A 552 22.70 10.51 -21.29
N ALA A 553 23.54 9.68 -20.72
CA ALA A 553 24.15 9.91 -19.42
C ALA A 553 25.62 9.51 -19.45
N ASP A 554 26.42 10.22 -18.65
CA ASP A 554 27.76 9.81 -18.27
C ASP A 554 27.85 9.70 -16.74
N PHE A 555 28.41 8.60 -16.28
CA PHE A 555 28.55 8.32 -14.86
C PHE A 555 29.80 7.46 -14.60
N ASN A 556 30.28 7.46 -13.37
CA ASN A 556 31.39 6.61 -12.99
C ASN A 556 30.88 5.27 -12.46
N LEU A 557 31.55 4.20 -12.81
CA LEU A 557 31.27 2.85 -12.31
C LEU A 557 32.60 2.25 -11.81
N ASN A 558 32.78 2.31 -10.47
CA ASN A 558 34.01 1.90 -9.81
C ASN A 558 34.00 0.40 -9.46
N VAL A 559 33.62 -0.43 -10.43
CA VAL A 559 33.61 -1.88 -10.32
C VAL A 559 34.31 -2.45 -11.56
N ASP A 560 35.22 -3.38 -11.34
CA ASP A 560 35.89 -4.11 -12.42
C ASP A 560 34.93 -5.12 -13.04
N TYR A 561 34.76 -5.06 -14.34
CA TYR A 561 34.01 -6.03 -15.11
C TYR A 561 34.58 -6.15 -16.54
N LYS A 562 34.42 -7.35 -17.11
CA LYS A 562 34.87 -7.63 -18.47
C LYS A 562 33.78 -7.46 -19.52
N LYS A 563 32.53 -7.68 -19.11
CA LYS A 563 31.38 -7.73 -20.03
C LYS A 563 30.10 -7.30 -19.32
N LEU A 564 29.22 -6.62 -20.04
CA LEU A 564 27.82 -6.41 -19.67
C LEU A 564 26.98 -7.52 -20.31
N LYS A 565 26.19 -8.24 -19.48
CA LYS A 565 25.23 -9.24 -19.94
C LYS A 565 23.83 -8.67 -19.75
N LEU A 566 23.10 -8.46 -20.86
CA LEU A 566 21.71 -8.04 -20.80
C LEU A 566 20.86 -9.13 -20.12
N LEU A 567 20.13 -8.78 -19.09
CA LEU A 567 19.18 -9.65 -18.36
C LEU A 567 17.74 -9.38 -18.78
N ALA A 568 17.37 -8.10 -18.97
CA ALA A 568 16.04 -7.69 -19.42
C ALA A 568 16.10 -6.31 -20.10
N GLY A 569 15.06 -5.98 -20.87
CA GLY A 569 14.94 -4.72 -21.58
C GLY A 569 15.64 -4.71 -22.95
N LYS A 570 16.08 -3.54 -23.39
CA LYS A 570 16.72 -3.32 -24.71
C LYS A 570 18.23 -3.21 -24.58
N GLU A 571 18.96 -3.80 -25.51
CA GLU A 571 20.41 -3.58 -25.60
C GLU A 571 20.71 -2.12 -25.96
N LEU A 572 21.64 -1.50 -25.22
CA LEU A 572 21.97 -0.08 -25.34
C LEU A 572 23.37 0.10 -25.86
N ASN A 573 23.62 1.24 -26.50
CA ASN A 573 24.98 1.67 -26.86
C ASN A 573 25.69 2.17 -25.60
N VAL A 574 26.56 1.33 -25.04
CA VAL A 574 27.39 1.63 -23.87
C VAL A 574 28.85 1.72 -24.28
N THR A 575 29.50 2.84 -23.95
CA THR A 575 30.93 3.04 -24.14
C THR A 575 31.62 3.20 -22.78
N LYS A 576 32.69 2.44 -22.55
CA LYS A 576 33.53 2.52 -21.36
C LYS A 576 34.86 3.18 -21.67
N ASN A 577 35.24 4.17 -20.87
CA ASN A 577 36.58 4.75 -20.87
C ASN A 577 37.06 4.79 -19.42
N GLU A 578 37.98 3.90 -19.05
CA GLU A 578 38.37 3.64 -17.65
C GLU A 578 37.16 3.34 -16.77
N ASN A 579 36.90 4.13 -15.75
CA ASN A 579 35.72 3.99 -14.86
C ASN A 579 34.52 4.81 -15.34
N LYS A 580 34.66 5.59 -16.41
CA LYS A 580 33.59 6.43 -16.94
C LYS A 580 32.78 5.66 -17.99
N ILE A 581 31.48 5.58 -17.77
CA ILE A 581 30.52 4.96 -18.69
C ILE A 581 29.72 6.07 -19.35
N TYR A 582 29.61 5.98 -20.66
CA TYR A 582 28.68 6.79 -21.44
C TYR A 582 27.63 5.86 -22.06
N VAL A 583 26.36 6.23 -21.92
CA VAL A 583 25.24 5.46 -22.44
C VAL A 583 24.26 6.33 -23.19
N ILE A 584 23.72 5.81 -24.29
CA ILE A 584 22.63 6.40 -25.06
C ILE A 584 21.40 5.52 -24.85
N VAL A 585 20.28 6.11 -24.36
CA VAL A 585 19.06 5.41 -23.99
C VAL A 585 17.90 5.91 -24.86
N PRO A 586 17.28 5.09 -25.68
CA PRO A 586 16.08 5.47 -26.44
C PRO A 586 14.94 5.91 -25.52
N GLY A 587 13.98 6.67 -26.04
CA GLY A 587 12.76 7.00 -25.32
C GLY A 587 11.94 5.74 -25.02
N GLN A 588 11.21 5.74 -23.90
CA GLN A 588 10.37 4.63 -23.42
C GLN A 588 11.14 3.30 -23.48
N SER A 589 12.29 3.25 -22.81
CA SER A 589 13.12 2.04 -22.78
C SER A 589 13.87 1.88 -21.46
N TYR A 590 14.25 0.64 -21.20
CA TYR A 590 15.09 0.28 -20.07
C TYR A 590 16.07 -0.82 -20.45
N ALA A 591 17.09 -0.99 -19.62
CA ALA A 591 18.00 -2.12 -19.68
C ALA A 591 18.44 -2.52 -18.26
N ILE A 592 18.51 -3.82 -18.03
CA ILE A 592 19.06 -4.41 -16.82
C ILE A 592 20.24 -5.27 -17.23
N TYR A 593 21.44 -4.89 -16.80
CA TYR A 593 22.67 -5.60 -17.11
C TYR A 593 23.28 -6.22 -15.87
N LYS A 594 23.78 -7.46 -16.00
CA LYS A 594 24.72 -8.04 -15.04
C LYS A 594 26.14 -7.72 -15.45
N LEU A 595 26.96 -7.30 -14.52
CA LEU A 595 28.39 -7.12 -14.69
C LEU A 595 29.08 -8.49 -14.54
N LEU A 596 29.92 -8.91 -15.51
CA LEU A 596 30.63 -10.19 -15.55
C LEU A 596 32.14 -10.00 -15.61
#